data_7efb131d777c052515eca2db999c38e8
#
_entry.id   7efb131d777c052515eca2db999c38e8
#
_cell.length_a   1.000
_cell.length_b   1.000
_cell.length_c   1.000
_cell.angle_alpha   90.00
_cell.angle_beta   90.00
_cell.angle_gamma   90.00
#
_symmetry.space_group_name_H-M   'P 1'
#
loop_
_entity.id
_entity.type
_entity.pdbx_description
1 polymer ?
#
loop_
_entity_poly.entity_id
_entity_poly.type
_entity_poly.pdbx_seq_one_letter_code
_entity_poly.pdbx_strand_id
1 'polypeptide(L)'
;TQDCSFQHSPISSDFAVKIRELSDYLLQDYPVTVASNLQDEELCGGLWRLVLAQRWMERLKTVAGSKMQGLLERVNTEIHFVTKCAFQPPPSCLRFVQTNIARLLQETSEQLVALKPWITRQNFARCLELQCQPDSSTLPPPWSPRPLEATAESKYGPPCPPCPAPEAAGGPSVFLFPPKPKDTLYITREPEVTCVVVDVSQEDPEVQFNWYVDGVEVHNAKTKPREEQFNSTYRVVSVLTVLHQDWLNGKEYKCKVSNKGLPSSIEKTISKAKGQPREPQVYTLPPSQEEMTKNQVSLTCLVKGFYPSDIAVEWESNGQPENNYKTTPPVLDSDGSFFLYSRLTVDKSRWQEGNVFSCSVMHEALHNHYTQKSLSLSLGK
;
A
#
# COMPACT_ATOMS: atom_id res chain seq x y z
N THR A 1 -6.43 -11.96 38.74
CA THR A 1 -7.31 -11.99 37.57
C THR A 1 -7.26 -10.60 36.94
N GLN A 2 -6.65 -10.51 35.76
CA GLN A 2 -6.65 -9.27 34.97
C GLN A 2 -8.10 -8.98 34.56
N ASP A 3 -8.64 -7.86 35.03
CA ASP A 3 -10.00 -7.43 34.75
C ASP A 3 -9.99 -6.48 33.51
N CYS A 4 -10.88 -6.73 32.56
CA CYS A 4 -11.10 -5.87 31.38
C CYS A 4 -12.59 -5.58 31.27
N SER A 5 -13.09 -4.77 32.20
CA SER A 5 -14.49 -4.35 32.31
C SER A 5 -14.59 -2.81 32.37
N PHE A 6 -15.71 -2.27 31.90
CA PHE A 6 -15.93 -0.83 31.84
C PHE A 6 -17.24 -0.48 32.54
N GLN A 7 -17.18 0.28 33.63
CA GLN A 7 -18.36 0.71 34.38
C GLN A 7 -19.24 1.70 33.59
N HIS A 8 -18.60 2.54 32.75
CA HIS A 8 -19.26 3.50 31.87
C HIS A 8 -18.77 3.31 30.46
N SER A 9 -19.64 3.60 29.47
CA SER A 9 -19.26 3.48 28.07
C SER A 9 -18.12 4.45 27.73
N PRO A 10 -16.94 3.95 27.37
CA PRO A 10 -15.82 4.81 26.94
C PRO A 10 -16.00 5.31 25.50
N ILE A 11 -17.00 4.78 24.77
CA ILE A 11 -17.29 5.13 23.38
C ILE A 11 -18.27 6.29 23.36
N SER A 12 -17.83 7.45 22.85
CA SER A 12 -18.65 8.66 22.78
C SER A 12 -19.83 8.51 21.79
N SER A 13 -20.72 9.48 21.77
CA SER A 13 -21.83 9.51 20.78
C SER A 13 -21.40 10.06 19.43
N ASP A 14 -20.31 10.81 19.37
CA ASP A 14 -19.80 11.55 18.21
C ASP A 14 -18.58 10.89 17.53
N PHE A 15 -18.21 9.66 17.94
CA PHE A 15 -17.05 8.97 17.36
C PHE A 15 -17.09 8.88 15.83
N ALA A 16 -18.30 8.65 15.26
CA ALA A 16 -18.47 8.53 13.81
C ALA A 16 -18.16 9.84 13.06
N VAL A 17 -18.43 10.99 13.69
CA VAL A 17 -18.08 12.31 13.15
C VAL A 17 -16.57 12.49 13.13
N LYS A 18 -15.89 12.14 14.23
CA LYS A 18 -14.43 12.24 14.35
C LYS A 18 -13.71 11.36 13.33
N ILE A 19 -14.19 10.12 13.13
CA ILE A 19 -13.63 9.21 12.12
C ILE A 19 -13.82 9.77 10.72
N ARG A 20 -15.00 10.33 10.41
CA ARG A 20 -15.27 10.92 9.10
C ARG A 20 -14.39 12.14 8.84
N GLU A 21 -14.25 13.05 9.80
CA GLU A 21 -13.37 14.22 9.68
C GLU A 21 -11.92 13.80 9.38
N LEU A 22 -11.42 12.75 10.02
CA LEU A 22 -10.10 12.19 9.73
C LEU A 22 -10.05 11.57 8.33
N SER A 23 -11.08 10.81 7.94
CA SER A 23 -11.16 10.16 6.63
C SER A 23 -11.15 11.18 5.48
N ASP A 24 -11.82 12.33 5.67
CA ASP A 24 -11.85 13.41 4.67
C ASP A 24 -10.48 14.10 4.48
N TYR A 25 -9.60 13.99 5.47
CA TYR A 25 -8.27 14.61 5.48
C TYR A 25 -7.13 13.68 5.05
N LEU A 26 -7.30 12.37 5.25
CA LEU A 26 -6.30 11.37 4.92
C LEU A 26 -6.31 11.04 3.42
N LEU A 27 -5.12 10.71 2.90
CA LEU A 27 -5.01 9.99 1.63
C LEU A 27 -5.67 8.63 1.81
N GLN A 28 -6.85 8.44 1.22
CA GLN A 28 -7.65 7.22 1.39
C GLN A 28 -6.91 5.94 1.00
N ASP A 29 -5.92 6.05 0.10
CA ASP A 29 -5.09 4.95 -0.38
C ASP A 29 -3.86 4.67 0.48
N TYR A 30 -3.68 5.38 1.61
CA TYR A 30 -2.52 5.15 2.47
C TYR A 30 -2.48 3.68 2.93
N PRO A 31 -1.37 2.96 2.65
CA PRO A 31 -1.29 1.53 2.92
C PRO A 31 -1.19 1.25 4.42
N VAL A 32 -2.07 0.38 4.88
CA VAL A 32 -2.08 -0.15 6.24
C VAL A 32 -2.23 -1.65 6.22
N THR A 33 -1.95 -2.33 7.33
CA THR A 33 -2.20 -3.75 7.48
C THR A 33 -3.30 -4.00 8.49
N VAL A 34 -4.19 -4.94 8.17
CA VAL A 34 -5.26 -5.39 9.06
C VAL A 34 -5.17 -6.91 9.25
N ALA A 35 -5.61 -7.39 10.40
CA ALA A 35 -5.64 -8.81 10.68
C ALA A 35 -6.76 -9.49 9.88
N SER A 36 -6.44 -10.59 9.17
CA SER A 36 -7.38 -11.30 8.30
C SER A 36 -8.02 -12.54 8.93
N ASN A 37 -7.38 -13.13 9.94
CA ASN A 37 -7.79 -14.40 10.54
C ASN A 37 -8.12 -14.29 12.04
N LEU A 38 -8.69 -13.16 12.45
CA LEU A 38 -9.22 -13.01 13.80
C LEU A 38 -10.47 -13.88 13.99
N GLN A 39 -10.50 -14.61 15.08
CA GLN A 39 -11.69 -15.36 15.49
C GLN A 39 -12.73 -14.41 16.08
N ASP A 40 -13.96 -14.43 15.57
CA ASP A 40 -15.03 -13.48 15.95
C ASP A 40 -15.91 -14.00 17.10
N GLU A 41 -15.34 -14.80 18.00
CA GLU A 41 -16.07 -15.27 19.16
C GLU A 41 -16.29 -14.13 20.17
N GLU A 42 -17.55 -13.96 20.57
CA GLU A 42 -17.98 -13.10 21.69
C GLU A 42 -17.44 -11.65 21.66
N LEU A 43 -17.37 -11.03 20.48
CA LEU A 43 -16.85 -9.67 20.28
C LEU A 43 -15.33 -9.50 20.53
N CYS A 44 -14.60 -10.57 20.81
CA CYS A 44 -13.14 -10.51 21.00
C CYS A 44 -12.41 -10.08 19.74
N GLY A 45 -12.81 -10.59 18.57
CA GLY A 45 -12.26 -10.16 17.29
C GLY A 45 -12.43 -8.66 17.05
N GLY A 46 -13.62 -8.13 17.37
CA GLY A 46 -13.89 -6.69 17.27
C GLY A 46 -13.00 -5.85 18.19
N LEU A 47 -12.82 -6.29 19.42
CA LEU A 47 -11.95 -5.61 20.39
C LEU A 47 -10.49 -5.65 19.95
N TRP A 48 -10.00 -6.77 19.40
CA TRP A 48 -8.65 -6.87 18.85
C TRP A 48 -8.44 -6.00 17.62
N ARG A 49 -9.45 -5.86 16.74
CA ARG A 49 -9.38 -4.91 15.63
C ARG A 49 -9.18 -3.48 16.12
N LEU A 50 -9.86 -3.09 17.21
CA LEU A 50 -9.64 -1.78 17.84
C LEU A 50 -8.25 -1.63 18.47
N VAL A 51 -7.70 -2.67 19.09
CA VAL A 51 -6.31 -2.68 19.62
C VAL A 51 -5.31 -2.42 18.48
N LEU A 52 -5.48 -3.11 17.36
CA LEU A 52 -4.60 -2.94 16.20
C LEU A 52 -4.78 -1.58 15.54
N ALA A 53 -6.01 -1.08 15.44
CA ALA A 53 -6.31 0.26 14.92
C ALA A 53 -5.69 1.36 15.81
N GLN A 54 -5.74 1.19 17.14
CA GLN A 54 -5.14 2.13 18.07
C GLN A 54 -3.61 2.23 17.88
N ARG A 55 -2.94 1.11 17.67
CA ARG A 55 -1.50 1.09 17.35
C ARG A 55 -1.20 1.83 16.04
N TRP A 56 -2.07 1.71 15.03
CA TRP A 56 -1.95 2.48 13.79
C TRP A 56 -2.11 3.98 14.02
N MET A 57 -3.09 4.41 14.83
CA MET A 57 -3.28 5.83 15.15
C MET A 57 -2.05 6.41 15.86
N GLU A 58 -1.48 5.71 16.85
CA GLU A 58 -0.25 6.14 17.53
C GLU A 58 0.92 6.31 16.55
N ARG A 59 1.11 5.36 15.65
CA ARG A 59 2.18 5.44 14.66
C ARG A 59 1.98 6.57 13.68
N LEU A 60 0.77 6.74 13.15
CA LEU A 60 0.49 7.82 12.20
C LEU A 60 0.70 9.19 12.82
N LYS A 61 0.45 9.35 14.12
CA LYS A 61 0.74 10.57 14.87
C LYS A 61 2.23 10.96 14.82
N THR A 62 3.14 10.01 14.81
CA THR A 62 4.58 10.29 14.80
C THR A 62 5.10 10.83 13.47
N VAL A 63 4.39 10.57 12.37
CA VAL A 63 4.79 10.96 11.00
C VAL A 63 3.91 12.04 10.39
N ALA A 64 2.82 12.41 11.06
CA ALA A 64 1.83 13.35 10.54
C ALA A 64 2.20 14.81 10.87
N GLY A 65 1.86 15.73 9.98
CA GLY A 65 1.93 17.18 10.26
C GLY A 65 0.92 17.61 11.33
N SER A 66 1.14 18.76 11.95
CA SER A 66 0.43 19.26 13.15
C SER A 66 -1.11 19.22 13.05
N LYS A 67 -1.68 19.57 11.91
CA LYS A 67 -3.14 19.54 11.68
C LYS A 67 -3.68 18.11 11.65
N MET A 68 -2.97 17.22 10.98
CA MET A 68 -3.29 15.80 10.92
C MET A 68 -3.16 15.13 12.28
N GLN A 69 -2.12 15.47 13.06
CA GLN A 69 -1.94 14.99 14.42
C GLN A 69 -3.16 15.25 15.30
N GLY A 70 -3.76 16.44 15.21
CA GLY A 70 -4.97 16.79 15.98
C GLY A 70 -6.17 15.91 15.63
N LEU A 71 -6.36 15.59 14.34
CA LEU A 71 -7.44 14.68 13.90
C LEU A 71 -7.18 13.24 14.32
N LEU A 72 -5.95 12.77 14.17
CA LEU A 72 -5.53 11.42 14.62
C LEU A 72 -5.69 11.26 16.13
N GLU A 73 -5.34 12.29 16.91
CA GLU A 73 -5.52 12.28 18.38
C GLU A 73 -6.99 12.18 18.77
N ARG A 74 -7.87 12.90 18.08
CA ARG A 74 -9.31 12.85 18.35
C ARG A 74 -9.90 11.45 18.09
N VAL A 75 -9.49 10.79 17.00
CA VAL A 75 -9.90 9.40 16.74
C VAL A 75 -9.22 8.44 17.71
N ASN A 76 -7.94 8.62 17.99
CA ASN A 76 -7.21 7.81 18.95
C ASN A 76 -7.89 7.84 20.34
N THR A 77 -8.36 8.99 20.78
CA THR A 77 -9.06 9.14 22.05
C THR A 77 -10.30 8.24 22.13
N GLU A 78 -11.03 8.03 21.02
CA GLU A 78 -12.22 7.17 20.97
C GLU A 78 -11.91 5.68 21.15
N ILE A 79 -10.73 5.24 20.77
CA ILE A 79 -10.31 3.82 20.82
C ILE A 79 -9.25 3.57 21.90
N HIS A 80 -8.72 4.61 22.54
CA HIS A 80 -7.66 4.50 23.53
C HIS A 80 -8.07 3.68 24.77
N PHE A 81 -9.37 3.52 25.02
CA PHE A 81 -9.86 2.72 26.17
C PHE A 81 -9.36 1.26 26.13
N VAL A 82 -9.03 0.73 24.95
CA VAL A 82 -8.48 -0.63 24.84
C VAL A 82 -7.15 -0.78 25.55
N THR A 83 -6.38 0.31 25.72
CA THR A 83 -5.09 0.26 26.43
C THR A 83 -5.24 0.06 27.95
N LYS A 84 -6.45 0.21 28.50
CA LYS A 84 -6.74 -0.07 29.91
C LYS A 84 -6.73 -1.57 30.21
N CYS A 85 -6.86 -2.41 29.18
CA CYS A 85 -6.79 -3.85 29.30
C CYS A 85 -5.38 -4.32 28.93
N ALA A 86 -4.84 -5.24 29.68
CA ALA A 86 -3.49 -5.77 29.47
C ALA A 86 -3.50 -6.88 28.41
N PHE A 87 -3.67 -6.51 27.15
CA PHE A 87 -3.62 -7.45 26.03
C PHE A 87 -2.23 -8.08 25.89
N GLN A 88 -2.21 -9.38 25.65
CA GLN A 88 -0.98 -10.08 25.35
C GLN A 88 -0.42 -9.68 23.97
N PRO A 89 0.88 -9.87 23.72
CA PRO A 89 1.43 -9.66 22.38
C PRO A 89 0.68 -10.51 21.35
N PRO A 90 0.49 -10.01 20.11
CA PRO A 90 -0.15 -10.77 19.04
C PRO A 90 0.57 -12.11 18.84
N PRO A 91 -0.15 -13.24 18.75
CA PRO A 91 0.46 -14.54 18.54
C PRO A 91 0.99 -14.68 17.10
N SER A 92 1.93 -15.60 16.91
CA SER A 92 2.54 -15.87 15.59
C SER A 92 1.55 -16.39 14.54
N CYS A 93 0.38 -16.89 14.95
CA CYS A 93 -0.69 -17.33 14.05
C CYS A 93 -1.46 -16.17 13.38
N LEU A 94 -1.29 -14.94 13.85
CA LEU A 94 -2.02 -13.79 13.31
C LEU A 94 -1.49 -13.41 11.92
N ARG A 95 -2.38 -13.38 10.93
CA ARG A 95 -2.06 -13.00 9.55
C ARG A 95 -2.52 -11.59 9.27
N PHE A 96 -1.63 -10.83 8.65
CA PHE A 96 -1.91 -9.48 8.23
C PHE A 96 -2.06 -9.40 6.72
N VAL A 97 -3.07 -8.68 6.25
CA VAL A 97 -3.26 -8.36 4.85
C VAL A 97 -3.12 -6.87 4.64
N GLN A 98 -2.52 -6.49 3.53
CA GLN A 98 -2.40 -5.08 3.16
C GLN A 98 -3.74 -4.56 2.67
N THR A 99 -4.13 -3.40 3.16
CA THR A 99 -5.33 -2.66 2.76
C THR A 99 -5.04 -1.15 2.77
N ASN A 100 -6.06 -0.33 2.59
CA ASN A 100 -5.93 1.12 2.70
C ASN A 100 -6.53 1.65 4.02
N ILE A 101 -6.15 2.88 4.38
CA ILE A 101 -6.58 3.49 5.64
C ILE A 101 -8.09 3.77 5.68
N ALA A 102 -8.72 4.03 4.54
CA ALA A 102 -10.16 4.24 4.48
C ALA A 102 -10.92 3.01 4.98
N ARG A 103 -10.49 1.81 4.57
CA ARG A 103 -11.04 0.55 5.06
C ARG A 103 -10.76 0.33 6.54
N LEU A 104 -9.56 0.63 7.03
CA LEU A 104 -9.25 0.55 8.46
C LEU A 104 -10.17 1.44 9.29
N LEU A 105 -10.42 2.68 8.85
CA LEU A 105 -11.31 3.62 9.55
C LEU A 105 -12.77 3.16 9.49
N GLN A 106 -13.21 2.61 8.37
CA GLN A 106 -14.54 2.03 8.23
C GLN A 106 -14.72 0.85 9.19
N GLU A 107 -13.82 -0.13 9.18
CA GLU A 107 -13.84 -1.27 10.10
C GLU A 107 -13.80 -0.82 11.56
N THR A 108 -12.98 0.18 11.90
CA THR A 108 -12.94 0.76 13.25
C THR A 108 -14.29 1.33 13.66
N SER A 109 -14.97 2.06 12.79
CA SER A 109 -16.31 2.60 13.04
C SER A 109 -17.35 1.49 13.26
N GLU A 110 -17.33 0.46 12.42
CA GLU A 110 -18.22 -0.69 12.52
C GLU A 110 -18.03 -1.44 13.84
N GLN A 111 -16.76 -1.63 14.26
CA GLN A 111 -16.48 -2.29 15.57
C GLN A 111 -16.93 -1.46 16.76
N LEU A 112 -16.77 -0.13 16.71
CA LEU A 112 -17.27 0.76 17.77
C LEU A 112 -18.80 0.71 17.87
N VAL A 113 -19.51 0.67 16.75
CA VAL A 113 -20.97 0.49 16.72
C VAL A 113 -21.37 -0.85 17.35
N ALA A 114 -20.72 -1.93 16.95
CA ALA A 114 -21.01 -3.28 17.44
C ALA A 114 -20.72 -3.44 18.94
N LEU A 115 -19.61 -2.88 19.44
CA LEU A 115 -19.19 -2.99 20.83
C LEU A 115 -19.96 -2.07 21.79
N LYS A 116 -20.44 -0.91 21.34
CA LYS A 116 -21.06 0.12 22.18
C LYS A 116 -22.18 -0.40 23.11
N PRO A 117 -23.12 -1.25 22.67
CA PRO A 117 -24.18 -1.76 23.55
C PRO A 117 -23.70 -2.80 24.56
N TRP A 118 -22.55 -3.40 24.34
CA TRP A 118 -22.02 -4.51 25.14
C TRP A 118 -20.87 -4.11 26.06
N ILE A 119 -20.19 -3.00 25.79
CA ILE A 119 -18.93 -2.61 26.43
C ILE A 119 -19.04 -2.47 27.97
N THR A 120 -20.21 -2.11 28.48
CA THR A 120 -20.48 -1.98 29.91
C THR A 120 -21.13 -3.22 30.53
N ARG A 121 -21.53 -4.18 29.71
CA ARG A 121 -22.30 -5.36 30.14
C ARG A 121 -21.46 -6.63 30.22
N GLN A 122 -20.29 -6.62 29.57
CA GLN A 122 -19.41 -7.80 29.49
C GLN A 122 -18.05 -7.50 30.09
N ASN A 123 -17.45 -8.56 30.64
CA ASN A 123 -16.04 -8.57 31.03
C ASN A 123 -15.24 -9.23 29.91
N PHE A 124 -14.34 -8.46 29.29
CA PHE A 124 -13.51 -8.90 28.18
C PHE A 124 -12.19 -9.55 28.60
N ALA A 125 -12.09 -10.03 29.87
CA ALA A 125 -10.89 -10.70 30.35
C ALA A 125 -10.48 -11.92 29.49
N ARG A 126 -11.46 -12.58 28.87
CA ARG A 126 -11.24 -13.71 27.96
C ARG A 126 -10.60 -13.28 26.63
N CYS A 127 -10.78 -12.02 26.26
CA CYS A 127 -10.27 -11.48 25.01
C CYS A 127 -8.82 -10.99 25.10
N LEU A 128 -8.21 -11.02 26.28
CA LEU A 128 -6.84 -10.56 26.49
C LEU A 128 -5.80 -11.41 25.75
N GLU A 129 -6.13 -12.68 25.51
CA GLU A 129 -5.36 -13.61 24.69
C GLU A 129 -6.07 -13.84 23.36
N LEU A 130 -5.36 -13.57 22.27
CA LEU A 130 -5.92 -13.70 20.92
C LEU A 130 -5.94 -15.17 20.48
N GLN A 131 -7.06 -15.60 19.92
CA GLN A 131 -7.18 -16.85 19.19
C GLN A 131 -7.33 -16.58 17.69
N CYS A 132 -6.55 -17.29 16.88
CA CYS A 132 -6.63 -17.21 15.42
C CYS A 132 -7.56 -18.31 14.88
N GLN A 133 -8.30 -18.01 13.82
CA GLN A 133 -9.00 -19.05 13.08
C GLN A 133 -8.00 -20.00 12.43
N PRO A 134 -8.20 -21.33 12.51
CA PRO A 134 -7.42 -22.26 11.72
C PRO A 134 -7.68 -22.04 10.22
N ASP A 135 -6.67 -22.28 9.40
CA ASP A 135 -6.79 -22.11 7.96
C ASP A 135 -7.93 -22.96 7.38
N SER A 136 -8.90 -22.30 6.76
CA SER A 136 -10.00 -22.94 6.04
C SER A 136 -9.56 -23.54 4.68
N SER A 137 -8.27 -23.81 4.50
CA SER A 137 -7.72 -24.34 3.24
C SER A 137 -7.77 -25.86 3.11
N THR A 138 -8.56 -26.57 3.95
CA THR A 138 -8.79 -28.01 3.83
C THR A 138 -10.28 -28.37 3.89
N LEU A 139 -11.07 -27.80 2.98
CA LEU A 139 -12.34 -28.43 2.62
C LEU A 139 -12.21 -28.96 1.19
N PRO A 140 -12.35 -30.30 0.99
CA PRO A 140 -12.45 -30.85 -0.35
C PRO A 140 -13.77 -30.42 -1.00
N PRO A 141 -13.82 -30.21 -2.31
CA PRO A 141 -15.04 -29.82 -3.00
C PRO A 141 -16.10 -30.93 -2.86
N PRO A 142 -17.40 -30.58 -2.82
CA PRO A 142 -18.48 -31.54 -2.64
C PRO A 142 -18.74 -32.29 -3.94
N TRP A 143 -17.99 -33.34 -4.19
CA TRP A 143 -18.35 -34.35 -5.18
C TRP A 143 -18.12 -35.72 -4.57
N SER A 144 -19.20 -36.31 -4.10
CA SER A 144 -19.27 -37.68 -3.67
C SER A 144 -19.88 -38.56 -4.80
N PRO A 145 -19.21 -39.56 -5.28
CA PRO A 145 -19.88 -40.77 -5.77
C PRO A 145 -19.77 -41.88 -4.72
N ARG A 146 -20.86 -42.63 -4.61
CA ARG A 146 -21.11 -43.74 -3.72
C ARG A 146 -20.04 -44.83 -3.76
N PRO A 147 -19.96 -45.65 -2.70
CA PRO A 147 -18.98 -46.70 -2.57
C PRO A 147 -19.39 -47.94 -3.43
N LEU A 148 -18.44 -48.53 -4.12
CA LEU A 148 -18.47 -49.91 -4.55
C LEU A 148 -17.39 -50.66 -3.78
N GLU A 149 -17.81 -51.83 -3.29
CA GLU A 149 -17.11 -52.69 -2.38
C GLU A 149 -15.79 -53.28 -2.92
N ALA A 150 -15.02 -53.69 -1.95
CA ALA A 150 -13.69 -54.22 -2.00
C ALA A 150 -13.49 -55.47 -2.89
N THR A 151 -12.32 -55.55 -3.48
CA THR A 151 -11.50 -56.77 -3.46
C THR A 151 -10.03 -56.39 -3.52
N ALA A 152 -9.28 -57.01 -2.61
CA ALA A 152 -7.86 -56.90 -2.46
C ALA A 152 -7.12 -57.50 -3.66
N GLU A 153 -6.04 -56.83 -4.08
CA GLU A 153 -4.74 -57.52 -4.29
C GLU A 153 -3.62 -56.50 -4.58
N SER A 154 -2.58 -56.73 -3.86
CA SER A 154 -1.28 -56.09 -3.89
C SER A 154 -0.61 -56.12 -5.26
N LYS A 155 -0.04 -54.94 -5.69
CA LYS A 155 1.25 -54.92 -6.39
C LYS A 155 1.93 -53.56 -6.21
N TYR A 156 3.13 -53.65 -5.69
CA TYR A 156 4.07 -52.55 -5.52
C TYR A 156 4.27 -51.78 -6.85
N GLY A 157 3.89 -50.48 -6.82
CA GLY A 157 4.37 -49.46 -7.74
C GLY A 157 5.52 -48.67 -7.10
N PRO A 158 6.43 -48.08 -7.89
CA PRO A 158 7.56 -47.34 -7.35
C PRO A 158 7.11 -46.13 -6.51
N PRO A 159 7.87 -45.76 -5.47
CA PRO A 159 7.48 -44.66 -4.59
C PRO A 159 7.44 -43.36 -5.38
N CYS A 160 6.35 -42.62 -5.21
CA CYS A 160 6.22 -41.25 -5.69
C CYS A 160 7.38 -40.42 -5.15
N PRO A 161 7.93 -39.48 -5.94
CA PRO A 161 8.88 -38.52 -5.41
C PRO A 161 8.22 -37.76 -4.25
N PRO A 162 9.00 -37.34 -3.23
CA PRO A 162 8.42 -36.66 -2.08
C PRO A 162 7.66 -35.43 -2.55
N CYS A 163 6.39 -35.36 -2.17
CA CYS A 163 5.60 -34.14 -2.35
C CYS A 163 6.39 -32.96 -1.79
N PRO A 164 6.46 -31.82 -2.47
CA PRO A 164 7.07 -30.65 -1.88
C PRO A 164 6.36 -30.38 -0.55
N ALA A 165 7.17 -30.27 0.50
CA ALA A 165 6.67 -29.89 1.82
C ALA A 165 5.84 -28.62 1.68
N PRO A 166 4.70 -28.48 2.43
CA PRO A 166 3.97 -27.23 2.42
C PRO A 166 4.95 -26.11 2.80
N GLU A 167 5.05 -25.09 1.93
CA GLU A 167 5.84 -23.92 2.22
C GLU A 167 5.43 -23.44 3.60
N ALA A 168 6.39 -23.38 4.52
CA ALA A 168 6.16 -22.89 5.87
C ALA A 168 5.63 -21.45 5.75
N ALA A 169 4.36 -21.27 6.02
CA ALA A 169 3.73 -19.96 6.06
C ALA A 169 4.43 -19.11 7.12
N GLY A 170 5.16 -18.07 6.72
CA GLY A 170 5.68 -17.09 7.64
C GLY A 170 7.14 -16.66 7.48
N GLY A 171 7.82 -16.99 6.37
CA GLY A 171 9.16 -16.48 6.09
C GLY A 171 9.16 -15.06 5.50
N PRO A 172 10.34 -14.39 5.43
CA PRO A 172 10.47 -13.09 4.82
C PRO A 172 9.96 -13.03 3.38
N SER A 173 9.32 -11.91 3.02
CA SER A 173 8.86 -11.62 1.66
C SER A 173 9.74 -10.56 1.02
N VAL A 174 10.05 -10.72 -0.27
CA VAL A 174 10.94 -9.82 -1.01
C VAL A 174 10.19 -9.12 -2.14
N PHE A 175 10.31 -7.80 -2.21
CA PHE A 175 9.72 -6.94 -3.24
C PHE A 175 10.80 -6.09 -3.89
N LEU A 176 10.74 -5.96 -5.21
CA LEU A 176 11.67 -5.16 -5.99
C LEU A 176 10.91 -4.06 -6.74
N PHE A 177 11.32 -2.81 -6.53
CA PHE A 177 10.66 -1.64 -7.08
C PHE A 177 11.55 -0.93 -8.10
N PRO A 178 10.96 -0.48 -9.23
CA PRO A 178 11.67 0.26 -10.25
C PRO A 178 12.05 1.67 -9.77
N PRO A 179 12.98 2.33 -10.47
CA PRO A 179 13.25 3.74 -10.23
C PRO A 179 12.04 4.62 -10.62
N LYS A 180 11.95 5.79 -10.02
CA LYS A 180 10.92 6.76 -10.38
C LYS A 180 11.13 7.24 -11.81
N PRO A 181 10.07 7.35 -12.63
CA PRO A 181 10.21 7.75 -14.04
C PRO A 181 10.95 9.07 -14.22
N LYS A 182 10.68 10.07 -13.42
CA LYS A 182 11.35 11.37 -13.48
C LYS A 182 12.85 11.26 -13.21
N ASP A 183 13.26 10.40 -12.28
CA ASP A 183 14.67 10.22 -11.92
C ASP A 183 15.47 9.56 -13.05
N THR A 184 14.84 8.71 -13.85
CA THR A 184 15.50 8.05 -14.99
C THR A 184 15.68 8.96 -16.21
N LEU A 185 14.92 10.05 -16.30
CA LEU A 185 14.91 10.94 -17.46
C LEU A 185 15.86 12.15 -17.32
N TYR A 186 16.18 12.56 -16.08
CA TYR A 186 17.00 13.74 -15.81
C TYR A 186 18.33 13.38 -15.15
N ILE A 187 19.43 13.79 -15.79
CA ILE A 187 20.79 13.51 -15.32
C ILE A 187 21.12 14.14 -13.96
N THR A 188 20.38 15.18 -13.56
CA THR A 188 20.51 15.83 -12.25
C THR A 188 19.88 15.05 -11.10
N ARG A 189 19.20 13.93 -11.41
CA ARG A 189 18.56 13.05 -10.46
C ARG A 189 19.26 11.71 -10.40
N GLU A 190 19.14 11.02 -9.29
CA GLU A 190 19.73 9.70 -9.06
C GLU A 190 18.64 8.64 -9.07
N PRO A 191 18.47 7.89 -10.16
CA PRO A 191 17.50 6.80 -10.20
C PRO A 191 18.01 5.62 -9.36
N GLU A 192 17.08 5.03 -8.60
CA GLU A 192 17.37 3.94 -7.66
C GLU A 192 16.40 2.79 -7.87
N VAL A 193 16.93 1.57 -7.90
CA VAL A 193 16.15 0.33 -7.76
C VAL A 193 16.15 -0.06 -6.29
N THR A 194 14.98 -0.36 -5.75
CA THR A 194 14.79 -0.59 -4.32
C THR A 194 14.32 -2.02 -4.06
N CYS A 195 15.07 -2.76 -3.25
CA CYS A 195 14.74 -4.10 -2.79
C CYS A 195 14.28 -4.03 -1.33
N VAL A 196 13.05 -4.45 -1.08
CA VAL A 196 12.41 -4.40 0.25
C VAL A 196 12.15 -5.81 0.73
N VAL A 197 12.62 -6.12 1.92
CA VAL A 197 12.35 -7.36 2.62
C VAL A 197 11.48 -7.06 3.83
N VAL A 198 10.35 -7.72 3.93
CA VAL A 198 9.41 -7.60 5.06
C VAL A 198 9.25 -8.93 5.77
N ASP A 199 8.66 -8.90 6.96
CA ASP A 199 8.42 -10.07 7.79
C ASP A 199 9.70 -10.81 8.22
N VAL A 200 10.78 -10.05 8.40
CA VAL A 200 12.06 -10.59 8.91
C VAL A 200 11.90 -10.84 10.41
N SER A 201 12.17 -12.08 10.84
CA SER A 201 12.06 -12.48 12.25
C SER A 201 13.05 -11.73 13.15
N GLN A 202 12.65 -11.45 14.38
CA GLN A 202 13.55 -10.92 15.39
C GLN A 202 14.63 -11.94 15.83
N GLU A 203 14.35 -13.23 15.66
CA GLU A 203 15.32 -14.31 15.98
C GLU A 203 16.45 -14.35 14.96
N ASP A 204 16.14 -14.13 13.68
CA ASP A 204 17.09 -14.11 12.57
C ASP A 204 17.02 -12.78 11.80
N PRO A 205 17.43 -11.65 12.41
CA PRO A 205 17.24 -10.32 11.84
C PRO A 205 18.19 -9.97 10.70
N GLU A 206 19.22 -10.77 10.48
CA GLU A 206 20.26 -10.51 9.49
C GLU A 206 19.78 -10.87 8.09
N VAL A 207 19.78 -9.86 7.20
CA VAL A 207 19.43 -10.00 5.79
C VAL A 207 20.65 -9.66 4.95
N GLN A 208 21.02 -10.56 4.05
CA GLN A 208 22.08 -10.32 3.08
C GLN A 208 21.50 -10.04 1.71
N PHE A 209 21.96 -8.95 1.07
CA PHE A 209 21.62 -8.56 -0.28
C PHE A 209 22.79 -8.76 -1.22
N ASN A 210 22.56 -9.43 -2.34
CA ASN A 210 23.49 -9.48 -3.47
C ASN A 210 22.78 -8.90 -4.69
N TRP A 211 23.42 -7.94 -5.33
CA TRP A 211 22.87 -7.26 -6.49
C TRP A 211 23.62 -7.64 -7.77
N TYR A 212 22.86 -7.78 -8.85
CA TYR A 212 23.38 -8.11 -10.17
C TYR A 212 22.79 -7.18 -11.22
N VAL A 213 23.62 -6.74 -12.16
CA VAL A 213 23.22 -5.99 -13.36
C VAL A 213 23.63 -6.81 -14.57
N ASP A 214 22.67 -7.22 -15.40
CA ASP A 214 22.86 -8.16 -16.51
C ASP A 214 23.67 -9.42 -16.12
N GLY A 215 23.40 -9.95 -14.93
CA GLY A 215 24.05 -11.13 -14.38
C GLY A 215 25.42 -10.91 -13.75
N VAL A 216 25.95 -9.69 -13.79
CA VAL A 216 27.23 -9.32 -13.16
C VAL A 216 26.98 -8.75 -11.78
N GLU A 217 27.64 -9.30 -10.76
CA GLU A 217 27.51 -8.83 -9.38
C GLU A 217 28.09 -7.42 -9.23
N VAL A 218 27.36 -6.57 -8.49
CA VAL A 218 27.75 -5.20 -8.17
C VAL A 218 27.74 -4.98 -6.65
N HIS A 219 28.61 -4.10 -6.14
CA HIS A 219 28.85 -3.94 -4.70
C HIS A 219 28.59 -2.51 -4.19
N ASN A 220 27.97 -1.66 -5.01
CA ASN A 220 27.72 -0.24 -4.68
C ASN A 220 26.31 0.02 -4.10
N ALA A 221 25.57 -1.02 -3.73
CA ALA A 221 24.27 -0.88 -3.08
C ALA A 221 24.42 -0.43 -1.63
N LYS A 222 23.42 0.32 -1.16
CA LYS A 222 23.34 0.80 0.23
C LYS A 222 22.17 0.10 0.93
N THR A 223 22.44 -0.49 2.10
CA THR A 223 21.40 -1.05 2.95
C THR A 223 21.05 -0.04 4.04
N LYS A 224 19.75 0.28 4.16
CA LYS A 224 19.25 1.17 5.20
C LYS A 224 19.15 0.41 6.53
N PRO A 225 19.19 1.10 7.68
CA PRO A 225 18.93 0.48 8.98
C PRO A 225 17.59 -0.23 8.97
N ARG A 226 17.53 -1.40 9.61
CA ARG A 226 16.27 -2.15 9.75
C ARG A 226 15.24 -1.37 10.55
N GLU A 227 13.99 -1.46 10.15
CA GLU A 227 12.86 -0.82 10.80
C GLU A 227 11.96 -1.88 11.43
N GLU A 228 11.65 -1.72 12.71
CA GLU A 228 10.71 -2.61 13.39
C GLU A 228 9.28 -2.31 12.94
N GLN A 229 8.53 -3.37 12.63
CA GLN A 229 7.14 -3.31 12.22
C GLN A 229 6.21 -3.68 13.40
N PHE A 230 4.91 -3.41 13.26
CA PHE A 230 3.92 -3.67 14.33
C PHE A 230 3.75 -5.13 14.73
N ASN A 231 4.00 -6.03 13.80
CA ASN A 231 3.90 -7.48 14.02
C ASN A 231 5.17 -8.07 14.66
N SER A 232 6.00 -7.24 15.27
CA SER A 232 7.30 -7.65 15.85
C SER A 232 8.25 -8.29 14.84
N THR A 233 8.16 -7.89 13.58
CA THR A 233 9.12 -8.24 12.53
C THR A 233 9.91 -7.01 12.09
N TYR A 234 10.96 -7.21 11.30
CA TYR A 234 11.74 -6.14 10.72
C TYR A 234 11.45 -5.98 9.22
N ARG A 235 11.51 -4.72 8.78
CA ARG A 235 11.60 -4.33 7.38
C ARG A 235 13.01 -3.87 7.09
N VAL A 236 13.63 -4.45 6.05
CA VAL A 236 14.99 -4.12 5.63
C VAL A 236 14.96 -3.69 4.17
N VAL A 237 15.65 -2.61 3.86
CA VAL A 237 15.66 -2.01 2.52
C VAL A 237 17.09 -1.89 2.02
N SER A 238 17.34 -2.38 0.81
CA SER A 238 18.58 -2.16 0.07
C SER A 238 18.29 -1.38 -1.20
N VAL A 239 19.13 -0.40 -1.50
CA VAL A 239 18.95 0.52 -2.62
C VAL A 239 20.19 0.49 -3.51
N LEU A 240 19.99 0.28 -4.80
CA LEU A 240 21.03 0.34 -5.82
C LEU A 240 20.80 1.56 -6.72
N THR A 241 21.75 2.49 -6.72
CA THR A 241 21.75 3.58 -7.70
C THR A 241 22.10 3.01 -9.08
N VAL A 242 21.28 3.35 -10.09
CA VAL A 242 21.44 2.86 -11.46
C VAL A 242 21.86 3.98 -12.39
N LEU A 243 22.55 3.64 -13.48
CA LEU A 243 22.85 4.62 -14.52
C LEU A 243 21.60 4.83 -15.38
N HIS A 244 21.28 6.10 -15.68
CA HIS A 244 20.10 6.48 -16.49
C HIS A 244 20.04 5.69 -17.80
N GLN A 245 21.15 5.68 -18.55
CA GLN A 245 21.22 5.02 -19.84
C GLN A 245 21.08 3.50 -19.74
N ASP A 246 21.60 2.90 -18.69
CA ASP A 246 21.49 1.46 -18.44
C ASP A 246 20.03 1.04 -18.21
N TRP A 247 19.29 1.80 -17.41
CA TRP A 247 17.87 1.58 -17.21
C TRP A 247 17.08 1.76 -18.51
N LEU A 248 17.29 2.87 -19.22
CA LEU A 248 16.59 3.18 -20.47
C LEU A 248 16.91 2.18 -21.59
N ASN A 249 18.11 1.60 -21.59
CA ASN A 249 18.50 0.52 -22.50
C ASN A 249 17.93 -0.84 -22.12
N GLY A 250 17.23 -0.95 -20.99
CA GLY A 250 16.56 -2.16 -20.57
C GLY A 250 17.46 -3.19 -19.89
N LYS A 251 18.58 -2.78 -19.30
CA LYS A 251 19.39 -3.67 -18.45
C LYS A 251 18.56 -4.29 -17.35
N GLU A 252 18.89 -5.52 -16.99
CA GLU A 252 18.22 -6.32 -15.99
C GLU A 252 18.89 -6.14 -14.63
N TYR A 253 18.10 -5.81 -13.61
CA TYR A 253 18.55 -5.64 -12.25
C TYR A 253 17.98 -6.75 -11.39
N LYS A 254 18.84 -7.50 -10.69
CA LYS A 254 18.43 -8.60 -9.81
C LYS A 254 18.86 -8.31 -8.40
N CYS A 255 17.93 -8.47 -7.45
CA CYS A 255 18.18 -8.50 -6.02
C CYS A 255 18.03 -9.94 -5.52
N LYS A 256 19.10 -10.49 -4.96
CA LYS A 256 19.12 -11.79 -4.30
C LYS A 256 19.19 -11.59 -2.80
N VAL A 257 18.24 -12.14 -2.08
CA VAL A 257 18.10 -12.00 -0.64
C VAL A 257 18.32 -13.33 0.04
N SER A 258 19.18 -13.33 1.05
CA SER A 258 19.47 -14.48 1.91
C SER A 258 19.17 -14.14 3.37
N ASN A 259 18.53 -15.04 4.08
CA ASN A 259 18.22 -14.95 5.51
C ASN A 259 18.10 -16.36 6.06
N LYS A 260 18.47 -16.57 7.32
CA LYS A 260 18.41 -17.90 7.95
C LYS A 260 16.99 -18.47 8.06
N GLY A 261 15.98 -17.60 8.12
CA GLY A 261 14.57 -17.99 8.12
C GLY A 261 14.06 -18.41 6.74
N LEU A 262 14.86 -18.30 5.68
CA LEU A 262 14.51 -18.74 4.33
C LEU A 262 15.11 -20.10 4.02
N PRO A 263 14.35 -21.04 3.46
CA PRO A 263 14.86 -22.37 3.04
C PRO A 263 15.89 -22.25 1.89
N SER A 264 15.75 -21.19 1.08
CA SER A 264 16.70 -20.84 0.01
C SER A 264 16.63 -19.33 -0.25
N SER A 265 17.67 -18.78 -0.89
CA SER A 265 17.66 -17.37 -1.28
C SER A 265 16.54 -17.04 -2.25
N ILE A 266 15.91 -15.87 -2.06
CA ILE A 266 14.88 -15.35 -2.96
C ILE A 266 15.52 -14.37 -3.94
N GLU A 267 15.25 -14.56 -5.23
CA GLU A 267 15.71 -13.66 -6.29
C GLU A 267 14.52 -12.94 -6.91
N LYS A 268 14.64 -11.64 -7.06
CA LYS A 268 13.69 -10.80 -7.80
C LYS A 268 14.45 -10.03 -8.87
N THR A 269 13.84 -9.92 -10.03
CA THR A 269 14.45 -9.27 -11.19
C THR A 269 13.51 -8.21 -11.76
N ILE A 270 14.05 -7.08 -12.17
CA ILE A 270 13.30 -5.99 -12.77
C ILE A 270 14.10 -5.35 -13.90
N SER A 271 13.39 -4.92 -14.92
CA SER A 271 13.93 -4.12 -16.02
C SER A 271 12.83 -3.21 -16.57
N LYS A 272 13.20 -2.21 -17.35
CA LYS A 272 12.24 -1.41 -18.11
C LYS A 272 11.41 -2.32 -19.01
N ALA A 273 10.11 -2.02 -19.18
CA ALA A 273 9.24 -2.78 -20.07
C ALA A 273 9.81 -2.81 -21.50
N LYS A 274 9.79 -4.00 -22.12
CA LYS A 274 10.25 -4.19 -23.49
C LYS A 274 9.17 -3.72 -24.47
N GLY A 275 9.57 -3.13 -25.57
CA GLY A 275 8.67 -2.63 -26.61
C GLY A 275 9.16 -1.32 -27.18
N GLN A 276 8.56 -0.90 -28.30
CA GLN A 276 8.90 0.38 -28.90
C GLN A 276 8.24 1.53 -28.15
N PRO A 277 8.99 2.54 -27.71
CA PRO A 277 8.43 3.72 -27.08
C PRO A 277 7.43 4.44 -27.98
N ARG A 278 6.32 4.90 -27.39
CA ARG A 278 5.26 5.69 -28.04
C ARG A 278 5.07 6.99 -27.30
N GLU A 279 5.03 8.08 -28.05
CA GLU A 279 4.95 9.43 -27.52
C GLU A 279 3.56 9.71 -26.92
N PRO A 280 3.47 10.26 -25.69
CA PRO A 280 2.20 10.67 -25.11
C PRO A 280 1.59 11.87 -25.83
N GLN A 281 0.29 11.83 -26.01
CA GLN A 281 -0.54 12.96 -26.44
C GLN A 281 -1.18 13.58 -25.21
N VAL A 282 -1.07 14.90 -25.08
CA VAL A 282 -1.53 15.64 -23.89
C VAL A 282 -2.65 16.60 -24.27
N TYR A 283 -3.78 16.48 -23.57
CA TYR A 283 -4.94 17.33 -23.72
C TYR A 283 -5.35 17.92 -22.39
N THR A 284 -5.66 19.20 -22.36
CA THR A 284 -6.17 19.88 -21.17
C THR A 284 -7.67 20.15 -21.30
N LEU A 285 -8.41 19.94 -20.22
CA LEU A 285 -9.85 20.10 -20.14
C LEU A 285 -10.18 21.16 -19.09
N PRO A 286 -10.99 22.18 -19.45
CA PRO A 286 -11.40 23.21 -18.49
C PRO A 286 -12.43 22.65 -17.48
N PRO A 287 -12.72 23.39 -16.40
CA PRO A 287 -13.78 23.06 -15.49
C PRO A 287 -15.15 22.98 -16.19
N SER A 288 -15.98 22.05 -15.73
CA SER A 288 -17.39 22.02 -16.20
C SER A 288 -18.17 23.23 -15.70
N GLN A 289 -19.25 23.59 -16.43
CA GLN A 289 -20.10 24.70 -16.00
C GLN A 289 -20.76 24.44 -14.64
N GLU A 290 -21.04 23.19 -14.33
CA GLU A 290 -21.60 22.80 -13.03
C GLU A 290 -20.62 23.06 -11.88
N GLU A 291 -19.34 22.83 -12.08
CA GLU A 291 -18.30 23.14 -11.08
C GLU A 291 -18.15 24.64 -10.82
N MET A 292 -18.45 25.48 -11.80
CA MET A 292 -18.38 26.94 -11.66
C MET A 292 -19.37 27.51 -10.64
N THR A 293 -20.30 26.71 -10.15
CA THR A 293 -21.16 27.07 -9.01
C THR A 293 -20.47 26.86 -7.65
N LYS A 294 -19.36 26.16 -7.59
CA LYS A 294 -18.59 25.83 -6.39
C LYS A 294 -17.46 26.85 -6.15
N ASN A 295 -16.84 26.79 -4.97
CA ASN A 295 -15.71 27.64 -4.61
C ASN A 295 -14.39 27.18 -5.22
N GLN A 296 -14.29 25.88 -5.52
CA GLN A 296 -13.14 25.25 -6.17
C GLN A 296 -13.56 24.56 -7.46
N VAL A 297 -12.65 24.54 -8.43
CA VAL A 297 -12.85 23.96 -9.75
C VAL A 297 -11.72 23.00 -10.09
N SER A 298 -12.02 22.03 -10.98
CA SER A 298 -11.08 21.02 -11.42
C SER A 298 -10.59 21.29 -12.83
N LEU A 299 -9.27 21.33 -12.99
CA LEU A 299 -8.60 21.32 -14.29
C LEU A 299 -8.10 19.92 -14.56
N THR A 300 -8.36 19.38 -15.74
CA THR A 300 -8.02 18.00 -16.08
C THR A 300 -7.00 17.95 -17.20
N CYS A 301 -5.99 17.10 -17.04
CA CYS A 301 -5.01 16.75 -18.04
C CYS A 301 -5.21 15.29 -18.44
N LEU A 302 -5.57 15.04 -19.70
CA LEU A 302 -5.62 13.71 -20.28
C LEU A 302 -4.31 13.44 -21.00
N VAL A 303 -3.62 12.37 -20.63
CA VAL A 303 -2.40 11.90 -21.28
C VAL A 303 -2.64 10.51 -21.83
N LYS A 304 -2.51 10.31 -23.14
CA LYS A 304 -2.84 9.03 -23.79
C LYS A 304 -1.87 8.63 -24.89
N GLY A 305 -1.93 7.36 -25.26
CA GLY A 305 -1.20 6.80 -26.39
C GLY A 305 0.28 6.56 -26.12
N PHE A 306 0.72 6.55 -24.87
CA PHE A 306 2.13 6.39 -24.52
C PHE A 306 2.51 4.94 -24.18
N TYR A 307 3.78 4.64 -24.41
CA TYR A 307 4.42 3.38 -24.02
C TYR A 307 5.92 3.61 -23.81
N PRO A 308 6.55 3.04 -22.77
CA PRO A 308 5.99 2.26 -21.67
C PRO A 308 5.16 3.11 -20.69
N SER A 309 4.63 2.45 -19.64
CA SER A 309 3.80 3.08 -18.62
C SER A 309 4.54 4.07 -17.70
N ASP A 310 5.87 4.05 -17.70
CA ASP A 310 6.71 4.94 -16.90
C ASP A 310 6.53 6.39 -17.38
N ILE A 311 5.92 7.21 -16.55
CA ILE A 311 5.57 8.59 -16.88
C ILE A 311 5.49 9.44 -15.60
N ALA A 312 5.78 10.73 -15.71
CA ALA A 312 5.57 11.71 -14.64
C ALA A 312 4.70 12.85 -15.15
N VAL A 313 3.74 13.29 -14.34
CA VAL A 313 2.86 14.41 -14.63
C VAL A 313 2.88 15.38 -13.45
N GLU A 314 3.10 16.66 -13.74
CA GLU A 314 3.14 17.74 -12.75
C GLU A 314 2.32 18.93 -13.24
N TRP A 315 1.88 19.74 -12.30
CA TRP A 315 1.18 20.98 -12.58
C TRP A 315 1.94 22.19 -12.06
N GLU A 316 1.86 23.27 -12.81
CA GLU A 316 2.42 24.56 -12.42
C GLU A 316 1.49 25.70 -12.83
N SER A 317 1.63 26.83 -12.15
CA SER A 317 1.01 28.10 -12.53
C SER A 317 2.04 29.21 -12.43
N ASN A 318 2.21 29.97 -13.51
CA ASN A 318 3.19 31.08 -13.56
C ASN A 318 4.61 30.66 -13.15
N GLY A 319 5.03 29.43 -13.54
CA GLY A 319 6.34 28.87 -13.19
C GLY A 319 6.49 28.38 -11.75
N GLN A 320 5.43 28.40 -10.96
CA GLN A 320 5.40 27.88 -9.59
C GLN A 320 4.68 26.53 -9.55
N PRO A 321 5.24 25.52 -8.86
CA PRO A 321 4.60 24.20 -8.75
C PRO A 321 3.25 24.32 -8.04
N GLU A 322 2.26 23.60 -8.56
CA GLU A 322 0.98 23.38 -7.90
C GLU A 322 1.01 22.03 -7.18
N ASN A 323 0.47 21.96 -5.97
CA ASN A 323 0.54 20.77 -5.13
C ASN A 323 -0.81 20.06 -4.94
N ASN A 324 -1.93 20.75 -5.22
CA ASN A 324 -3.26 20.20 -5.01
C ASN A 324 -3.78 19.46 -6.25
N TYR A 325 -3.06 18.44 -6.67
CA TYR A 325 -3.47 17.58 -7.78
C TYR A 325 -3.33 16.10 -7.46
N LYS A 326 -4.09 15.29 -8.17
CA LYS A 326 -3.98 13.83 -8.14
C LYS A 326 -3.92 13.28 -9.56
N THR A 327 -3.05 12.30 -9.75
CA THR A 327 -2.87 11.61 -11.03
C THR A 327 -3.23 10.15 -10.88
N THR A 328 -4.02 9.61 -11.79
CA THR A 328 -4.35 8.18 -11.81
C THR A 328 -3.13 7.36 -12.17
N PRO A 329 -3.07 6.09 -11.78
CA PRO A 329 -2.13 5.15 -12.38
C PRO A 329 -2.35 5.06 -13.90
N PRO A 330 -1.31 4.73 -14.69
CA PRO A 330 -1.49 4.41 -16.11
C PRO A 330 -2.43 3.22 -16.29
N VAL A 331 -3.37 3.35 -17.22
CA VAL A 331 -4.34 2.32 -17.58
C VAL A 331 -4.02 1.80 -18.97
N LEU A 332 -3.99 0.49 -19.16
CA LEU A 332 -3.76 -0.15 -20.45
C LEU A 332 -4.97 0.09 -21.37
N ASP A 333 -4.73 0.67 -22.53
CA ASP A 333 -5.74 0.87 -23.56
C ASP A 333 -5.82 -0.34 -24.51
N SER A 334 -6.88 -0.42 -25.28
CA SER A 334 -7.16 -1.51 -26.23
C SER A 334 -6.10 -1.69 -27.33
N ASP A 335 -5.36 -0.62 -27.66
CA ASP A 335 -4.29 -0.62 -28.67
C ASP A 335 -2.90 -0.97 -28.10
N GLY A 336 -2.83 -1.37 -26.82
CA GLY A 336 -1.59 -1.70 -26.13
C GLY A 336 -0.80 -0.50 -25.62
N SER A 337 -1.27 0.74 -25.82
CA SER A 337 -0.73 1.93 -25.18
C SER A 337 -1.36 2.17 -23.82
N PHE A 338 -0.88 3.20 -23.13
CA PHE A 338 -1.41 3.60 -21.84
C PHE A 338 -2.05 4.99 -21.92
N PHE A 339 -2.99 5.24 -21.00
CA PHE A 339 -3.55 6.56 -20.73
C PHE A 339 -3.69 6.80 -19.24
N LEU A 340 -3.75 8.07 -18.85
CA LEU A 340 -4.05 8.50 -17.49
C LEU A 340 -4.72 9.87 -17.49
N TYR A 341 -5.29 10.21 -16.34
CA TYR A 341 -5.82 11.53 -16.02
C TYR A 341 -5.09 12.13 -14.84
N SER A 342 -4.80 13.43 -14.91
CA SER A 342 -4.34 14.22 -13.77
C SER A 342 -5.32 15.37 -13.54
N ARG A 343 -5.76 15.56 -12.30
CA ARG A 343 -6.74 16.57 -11.91
C ARG A 343 -6.15 17.53 -10.90
N LEU A 344 -6.04 18.79 -11.29
CA LEU A 344 -5.66 19.90 -10.43
C LEU A 344 -6.91 20.56 -9.87
N THR A 345 -6.96 20.79 -8.56
CA THR A 345 -8.03 21.56 -7.90
C THR A 345 -7.51 22.93 -7.51
N VAL A 346 -8.19 23.97 -7.99
CA VAL A 346 -7.83 25.36 -7.73
C VAL A 346 -9.06 26.17 -7.27
N ASP A 347 -8.81 27.27 -6.59
CA ASP A 347 -9.87 28.20 -6.23
C ASP A 347 -10.47 28.83 -7.50
N LYS A 348 -11.79 28.92 -7.55
CA LYS A 348 -12.51 29.49 -8.69
C LYS A 348 -12.04 30.89 -9.05
N SER A 349 -11.70 31.72 -8.07
CA SER A 349 -11.19 33.07 -8.29
C SER A 349 -9.92 33.06 -9.15
N ARG A 350 -8.97 32.17 -8.85
CA ARG A 350 -7.72 32.05 -9.64
C ARG A 350 -8.00 31.71 -11.11
N TRP A 351 -8.98 30.82 -11.36
CA TRP A 351 -9.40 30.49 -12.71
C TRP A 351 -10.07 31.67 -13.41
N GLN A 352 -10.97 32.38 -12.72
CA GLN A 352 -11.69 33.55 -13.27
C GLN A 352 -10.80 34.75 -13.54
N GLU A 353 -9.74 34.94 -12.76
CA GLU A 353 -8.72 35.96 -12.97
C GLU A 353 -7.87 35.70 -14.23
N GLY A 354 -8.03 34.56 -14.90
CA GLY A 354 -7.32 34.23 -16.11
C GLY A 354 -5.89 33.72 -15.90
N ASN A 355 -5.58 33.24 -14.69
CA ASN A 355 -4.30 32.58 -14.44
C ASN A 355 -4.10 31.41 -15.39
N VAL A 356 -2.86 31.24 -15.84
CA VAL A 356 -2.46 30.13 -16.72
C VAL A 356 -1.97 28.97 -15.87
N PHE A 357 -2.56 27.81 -16.08
CA PHE A 357 -2.17 26.54 -15.48
C PHE A 357 -1.60 25.62 -16.53
N SER A 358 -0.50 24.97 -16.23
CA SER A 358 0.20 24.12 -17.19
C SER A 358 0.36 22.71 -16.65
N CYS A 359 -0.04 21.74 -17.48
CA CYS A 359 0.21 20.31 -17.26
C CYS A 359 1.54 19.95 -17.95
N SER A 360 2.51 19.53 -17.18
CA SER A 360 3.83 19.11 -17.62
C SER A 360 3.93 17.60 -17.60
N VAL A 361 4.32 16.99 -18.72
CA VAL A 361 4.45 15.55 -18.89
C VAL A 361 5.87 15.19 -19.24
N MET A 362 6.43 14.20 -18.55
CA MET A 362 7.78 13.68 -18.73
C MET A 362 7.72 12.21 -19.13
N HIS A 363 8.28 11.88 -20.28
CA HIS A 363 8.27 10.53 -20.83
C HIS A 363 9.46 10.30 -21.76
N GLU A 364 10.03 9.10 -21.81
CA GLU A 364 11.21 8.78 -22.61
C GLU A 364 11.03 8.99 -24.13
N ALA A 365 9.81 8.86 -24.64
CA ALA A 365 9.52 9.02 -26.08
C ALA A 365 9.37 10.48 -26.52
N LEU A 366 9.28 11.44 -25.59
CA LEU A 366 9.17 12.85 -25.88
C LEU A 366 10.53 13.45 -26.27
N HIS A 367 10.52 14.44 -27.16
CA HIS A 367 11.70 15.27 -27.44
C HIS A 367 12.12 15.99 -26.13
N ASN A 368 13.40 15.90 -25.78
CA ASN A 368 13.94 16.35 -24.49
C ASN A 368 13.22 15.76 -23.26
N HIS A 369 12.51 14.64 -23.43
CA HIS A 369 11.75 13.94 -22.38
C HIS A 369 10.64 14.76 -21.70
N TYR A 370 10.20 15.85 -22.35
CA TYR A 370 9.30 16.82 -21.74
C TYR A 370 8.33 17.42 -22.75
N THR A 371 7.09 17.62 -22.34
CA THR A 371 6.09 18.44 -23.03
C THR A 371 5.19 19.13 -22.01
N GLN A 372 4.58 20.25 -22.42
CA GLN A 372 3.70 21.03 -21.57
C GLN A 372 2.49 21.50 -22.36
N LYS A 373 1.30 21.45 -21.73
CA LYS A 373 0.06 22.03 -22.24
C LYS A 373 -0.51 22.99 -21.22
N SER A 374 -0.82 24.19 -21.67
CA SER A 374 -1.36 25.26 -20.85
C SER A 374 -2.88 25.39 -20.99
N LEU A 375 -3.51 25.82 -19.94
CA LEU A 375 -4.94 26.00 -19.82
C LEU A 375 -5.26 27.29 -19.05
N SER A 376 -6.11 28.14 -19.60
CA SER A 376 -6.66 29.31 -18.91
C SER A 376 -8.03 29.67 -19.49
N LEU A 377 -8.79 30.47 -18.77
CA LEU A 377 -10.10 30.93 -19.22
C LEU A 377 -10.03 31.71 -20.56
N SER A 378 -8.92 32.38 -20.83
CA SER A 378 -8.70 33.15 -22.06
C SER A 378 -8.26 32.32 -23.25
N LEU A 379 -7.64 31.15 -23.04
CA LEU A 379 -7.16 30.25 -24.10
C LEU A 379 -8.25 29.35 -24.68
N GLY A 380 -9.44 29.35 -24.08
CA GLY A 380 -10.61 28.56 -24.50
C GLY A 380 -11.63 29.32 -25.37
N LYS A 381 -11.29 30.51 -25.85
CA LYS A 381 -12.14 31.32 -26.74
C LYS A 381 -11.62 31.30 -28.16
#